data_38b905247b17430007ff1caa116c3221
#
_entry.id   38b905247b17430007ff1caa116c3221
#
_cell.length_a   1.000
_cell.length_b   1.000
_cell.length_c   1.000
_cell.angle_alpha   90.00
_cell.angle_beta   90.00
_cell.angle_gamma   90.00
#
_symmetry.space_group_name_H-M   'P 1'
#
loop_
_entity.id
_entity.type
_entity.pdbx_description
1 polymer ?
#
loop_
_entity_poly.entity_id
_entity_poly.type
_entity_poly.pdbx_seq_one_letter_code
_entity_poly.pdbx_strand_id
1 'polypeptide(L)'
;MTKKFINGVHVDMTTEEQAEYDARQTDWNSKSAERKLEKIKELRLQRLIKTDYLANSDVTMPDYIKTWRQTLRDLPQNNTTESQYDILLATDANGNLTNSVWKQPTE
;
A
#
# COMPACT_ATOMS: atom_id res chain seq x y z
N MET A 1 26.46 -8.24 15.11
CA MET A 1 25.62 -9.35 15.57
C MET A 1 24.45 -8.81 16.39
N THR A 2 23.25 -9.32 16.18
CA THR A 2 22.09 -8.91 16.94
C THR A 2 22.17 -9.42 18.37
N LYS A 3 21.82 -8.56 19.34
CA LYS A 3 21.84 -8.91 20.76
C LYS A 3 20.45 -9.14 21.31
N LYS A 4 20.35 -9.94 22.36
CA LYS A 4 19.10 -10.19 23.06
C LYS A 4 19.28 -9.96 24.56
N PHE A 5 18.14 -9.81 25.26
CA PHE A 5 18.11 -9.64 26.72
C PHE A 5 17.86 -10.98 27.38
N ILE A 6 18.73 -11.34 28.32
CA ILE A 6 18.55 -12.51 29.19
C ILE A 6 18.85 -12.08 30.62
N ASN A 7 17.86 -12.23 31.52
CA ASN A 7 17.98 -11.85 32.94
C ASN A 7 18.48 -10.41 33.13
N GLY A 8 18.04 -9.48 32.29
CA GLY A 8 18.42 -8.09 32.34
C GLY A 8 19.80 -7.78 31.76
N VAL A 9 20.43 -8.75 31.10
CA VAL A 9 21.75 -8.59 30.49
C VAL A 9 21.67 -8.76 28.99
N HIS A 10 22.34 -7.88 28.24
CA HIS A 10 22.48 -8.03 26.81
C HIS A 10 23.47 -9.11 26.47
N VAL A 11 23.06 -10.11 25.70
CA VAL A 11 23.95 -11.17 25.23
C VAL A 11 23.78 -11.32 23.72
N ASP A 12 24.84 -11.80 23.06
CA ASP A 12 24.79 -12.06 21.63
C ASP A 12 23.93 -13.29 21.36
N MET A 13 23.20 -13.26 20.28
CA MET A 13 22.42 -14.41 19.82
C MET A 13 23.36 -15.53 19.40
N THR A 14 22.93 -16.79 19.64
CA THR A 14 23.61 -17.95 19.08
C THR A 14 23.48 -17.95 17.57
N THR A 15 24.28 -18.76 16.87
CA THR A 15 24.19 -18.88 15.41
C THR A 15 22.78 -19.32 14.96
N GLU A 16 22.18 -20.25 15.69
CA GLU A 16 20.83 -20.72 15.39
C GLU A 16 19.79 -19.62 15.60
N GLU A 17 19.88 -18.86 16.70
CA GLU A 17 18.96 -17.76 16.97
C GLU A 17 19.08 -16.65 15.93
N GLN A 18 20.31 -16.33 15.51
CA GLN A 18 20.54 -15.33 14.48
C GLN A 18 19.96 -15.78 13.14
N ALA A 19 20.11 -17.06 12.78
CA ALA A 19 19.55 -17.61 11.56
C ALA A 19 18.03 -17.54 11.56
N GLU A 20 17.38 -17.87 12.68
CA GLU A 20 15.93 -17.77 12.82
C GLU A 20 15.44 -16.31 12.71
N TYR A 21 16.15 -15.38 13.33
CA TYR A 21 15.84 -13.96 13.25
C TYR A 21 15.93 -13.48 11.80
N ASP A 22 17.03 -13.80 11.12
CA ASP A 22 17.25 -13.39 9.74
C ASP A 22 16.20 -14.00 8.80
N ALA A 23 15.81 -15.26 9.02
CA ALA A 23 14.77 -15.91 8.24
C ALA A 23 13.42 -15.20 8.41
N ARG A 24 13.06 -14.81 9.62
CA ARG A 24 11.82 -14.06 9.88
C ARG A 24 11.86 -12.68 9.25
N GLN A 25 12.99 -11.98 9.31
CA GLN A 25 13.16 -10.68 8.67
C GLN A 25 13.06 -10.78 7.15
N THR A 26 13.68 -11.81 6.57
CA THR A 26 13.59 -12.05 5.13
C THR A 26 12.15 -12.33 4.70
N ASP A 27 11.43 -13.17 5.45
CA ASP A 27 10.03 -13.47 5.18
C ASP A 27 9.15 -12.21 5.28
N TRP A 28 9.34 -11.43 6.34
CA TRP A 28 8.63 -10.16 6.53
C TRP A 28 8.90 -9.21 5.36
N ASN A 29 10.18 -9.06 4.97
CA ASN A 29 10.58 -8.18 3.87
C ASN A 29 10.03 -8.67 2.53
N SER A 30 9.99 -9.98 2.29
CA SER A 30 9.46 -10.56 1.06
C SER A 30 7.96 -10.28 0.89
N LYS A 31 7.23 -10.07 2.00
CA LYS A 31 5.81 -9.75 1.98
C LYS A 31 5.51 -8.26 1.97
N SER A 32 6.55 -7.41 1.98
CA SER A 32 6.39 -5.96 1.99
C SER A 32 5.58 -5.46 0.79
N ALA A 33 5.90 -5.93 -0.41
CA ALA A 33 5.18 -5.56 -1.62
C ALA A 33 3.71 -6.00 -1.56
N GLU A 34 3.44 -7.19 -1.02
CA GLU A 34 2.07 -7.68 -0.86
C GLU A 34 1.25 -6.79 0.07
N ARG A 35 1.85 -6.37 1.20
CA ARG A 35 1.17 -5.47 2.15
C ARG A 35 0.86 -4.13 1.50
N LYS A 36 1.80 -3.59 0.73
CA LYS A 36 1.61 -2.32 0.01
C LYS A 36 0.51 -2.46 -1.04
N LEU A 37 0.48 -3.56 -1.78
CA LEU A 37 -0.56 -3.81 -2.76
C LEU A 37 -1.94 -3.92 -2.10
N GLU A 38 -2.05 -4.60 -0.96
CA GLU A 38 -3.31 -4.68 -0.21
C GLU A 38 -3.79 -3.30 0.23
N LYS A 39 -2.88 -2.43 0.67
CA LYS A 39 -3.20 -1.05 1.01
C LYS A 39 -3.72 -0.27 -0.19
N ILE A 40 -3.08 -0.44 -1.35
CA ILE A 40 -3.51 0.19 -2.60
C ILE A 40 -4.92 -0.28 -2.97
N LYS A 41 -5.21 -1.57 -2.87
CA LYS A 41 -6.54 -2.12 -3.16
C LYS A 41 -7.61 -1.55 -2.22
N GLU A 42 -7.28 -1.40 -0.95
CA GLU A 42 -8.17 -0.81 0.04
C GLU A 42 -8.48 0.66 -0.29
N LEU A 43 -7.45 1.45 -0.58
CA LEU A 43 -7.62 2.86 -0.95
C LEU A 43 -8.45 3.00 -2.23
N ARG A 44 -8.16 2.17 -3.23
CA ARG A 44 -8.91 2.12 -4.48
C ARG A 44 -10.39 1.85 -4.22
N LEU A 45 -10.68 0.84 -3.41
CA LEU A 45 -12.05 0.48 -3.08
C LEU A 45 -12.79 1.64 -2.41
N GLN A 46 -12.15 2.33 -1.46
CA GLN A 46 -12.73 3.49 -0.79
C GLN A 46 -13.12 4.58 -1.78
N ARG A 47 -12.26 4.86 -2.78
CA ARG A 47 -12.55 5.87 -3.81
C ARG A 47 -13.68 5.44 -4.74
N LEU A 48 -13.70 4.16 -5.13
CA LEU A 48 -14.77 3.63 -5.96
C LEU A 48 -16.12 3.69 -5.26
N ILE A 49 -16.16 3.32 -3.98
CA ILE A 49 -17.39 3.38 -3.17
C ILE A 49 -17.92 4.82 -3.10
N LYS A 50 -17.04 5.80 -2.88
CA LYS A 50 -17.43 7.21 -2.78
C LYS A 50 -18.10 7.75 -4.04
N THR A 51 -17.79 7.18 -5.20
CA THR A 51 -18.34 7.63 -6.49
C THR A 51 -19.37 6.68 -7.07
N ASP A 52 -19.69 5.58 -6.38
CA ASP A 52 -20.70 4.61 -6.87
C ASP A 52 -22.08 5.25 -7.05
N TYR A 53 -22.42 6.26 -6.24
CA TYR A 53 -23.70 6.96 -6.40
C TYR A 53 -23.83 7.61 -7.78
N LEU A 54 -22.74 7.95 -8.44
CA LEU A 54 -22.75 8.52 -9.79
C LEU A 54 -23.07 7.49 -10.87
N ALA A 55 -23.04 6.20 -10.52
CA ALA A 55 -23.42 5.13 -11.43
C ALA A 55 -24.92 4.80 -11.40
N ASN A 56 -25.67 5.44 -10.51
CA ASN A 56 -27.12 5.25 -10.43
C ASN A 56 -27.82 5.79 -11.69
N SER A 57 -28.93 5.18 -12.07
CA SER A 57 -29.65 5.48 -13.31
C SER A 57 -30.12 6.94 -13.41
N ASP A 58 -30.35 7.60 -12.29
CA ASP A 58 -30.84 8.98 -12.25
C ASP A 58 -29.71 10.03 -12.32
N VAL A 59 -28.45 9.59 -12.36
CA VAL A 59 -27.29 10.47 -12.37
C VAL A 59 -26.38 10.10 -13.54
N THR A 60 -26.00 11.09 -14.34
CA THR A 60 -25.04 10.88 -15.43
C THR A 60 -23.63 11.05 -14.88
N MET A 61 -22.81 10.00 -14.94
CA MET A 61 -21.44 10.07 -14.50
C MET A 61 -20.60 10.82 -15.52
N PRO A 62 -19.89 11.91 -15.12
CA PRO A 62 -19.00 12.63 -16.04
C PRO A 62 -17.87 11.73 -16.55
N ASP A 63 -17.42 11.99 -17.79
CA ASP A 63 -16.35 11.20 -18.41
C ASP A 63 -15.04 11.24 -17.64
N TYR A 64 -14.69 12.38 -17.05
CA TYR A 64 -13.47 12.47 -16.25
C TYR A 64 -13.52 11.59 -14.99
N ILE A 65 -14.70 11.37 -14.41
CA ILE A 65 -14.90 10.44 -13.31
C ILE A 65 -14.81 8.99 -13.81
N LYS A 66 -15.41 8.68 -14.95
CA LYS A 66 -15.32 7.34 -15.55
C LYS A 66 -13.86 6.96 -15.82
N THR A 67 -13.10 7.87 -16.40
CA THR A 67 -11.69 7.67 -16.70
C THR A 67 -10.88 7.46 -15.42
N TRP A 68 -11.13 8.27 -14.40
CA TRP A 68 -10.46 8.14 -13.11
C TRP A 68 -10.77 6.79 -12.44
N ARG A 69 -12.04 6.39 -12.42
CA ARG A 69 -12.45 5.10 -11.86
C ARG A 69 -11.77 3.94 -12.60
N GLN A 70 -11.66 4.03 -13.93
CA GLN A 70 -10.95 3.00 -14.69
C GLN A 70 -9.46 2.96 -14.33
N THR A 71 -8.83 4.11 -14.17
CA THR A 71 -7.45 4.21 -13.70
C THR A 71 -7.28 3.52 -12.35
N LEU A 72 -8.21 3.75 -11.40
CA LEU A 72 -8.19 3.10 -10.09
C LEU A 72 -8.30 1.57 -10.22
N ARG A 73 -9.19 1.08 -11.07
CA ARG A 73 -9.35 -0.37 -11.29
C ARG A 73 -8.09 -1.00 -11.86
N ASP A 74 -7.39 -0.27 -12.72
CA ASP A 74 -6.20 -0.77 -13.41
C ASP A 74 -4.91 -0.64 -12.59
N LEU A 75 -4.94 0.00 -11.42
CA LEU A 75 -3.74 0.20 -10.60
C LEU A 75 -2.96 -1.09 -10.33
N PRO A 76 -3.59 -2.21 -9.93
CA PRO A 76 -2.83 -3.44 -9.69
C PRO A 76 -2.23 -4.04 -10.97
N GLN A 77 -2.84 -3.80 -12.12
CA GLN A 77 -2.33 -4.31 -13.40
C GLN A 77 -1.16 -3.47 -13.91
N ASN A 78 -1.23 -2.15 -13.71
CA ASN A 78 -0.25 -1.21 -14.21
C ASN A 78 0.92 -0.98 -13.25
N ASN A 79 0.82 -1.45 -12.02
CA ASN A 79 1.82 -1.27 -10.97
C ASN A 79 2.08 -2.63 -10.32
N THR A 80 3.19 -3.25 -10.65
CA THR A 80 3.51 -4.62 -10.23
C THR A 80 4.79 -4.72 -9.39
N THR A 81 5.52 -3.61 -9.21
CA THR A 81 6.75 -3.58 -8.43
C THR A 81 6.57 -2.78 -7.14
N GLU A 82 7.39 -3.12 -6.13
CA GLU A 82 7.35 -2.40 -4.85
C GLU A 82 7.67 -0.92 -5.01
N SER A 83 8.60 -0.57 -5.92
CA SER A 83 8.92 0.83 -6.21
C SER A 83 7.71 1.61 -6.72
N GLN A 84 6.90 0.99 -7.57
CA GLN A 84 5.65 1.59 -8.05
C GLN A 84 4.64 1.76 -6.92
N TYR A 85 4.54 0.77 -6.03
CA TYR A 85 3.66 0.85 -4.86
C TYR A 85 4.08 1.98 -3.93
N ASP A 86 5.38 2.17 -3.73
CA ASP A 86 5.91 3.26 -2.90
C ASP A 86 5.52 4.63 -3.45
N ILE A 87 5.54 4.80 -4.77
CA ILE A 87 5.11 6.04 -5.42
C ILE A 87 3.62 6.30 -5.17
N LEU A 88 2.79 5.25 -5.28
CA LEU A 88 1.35 5.37 -5.04
C LEU A 88 1.03 5.66 -3.57
N LEU A 89 1.82 5.15 -2.65
CA LEU A 89 1.58 5.28 -1.21
C LEU A 89 2.37 6.41 -0.55
N ALA A 90 3.12 7.20 -1.34
CA ALA A 90 3.90 8.32 -0.82
C ALA A 90 3.00 9.32 -0.09
N THR A 91 3.48 9.83 1.04
CA THR A 91 2.74 10.78 1.88
C THR A 91 3.58 12.02 2.15
N ASP A 92 2.91 13.12 2.49
CA ASP A 92 3.57 14.35 2.93
C ASP A 92 3.87 14.32 4.43
N ALA A 93 4.36 15.43 4.96
CA ALA A 93 4.71 15.54 6.39
C ALA A 93 3.49 15.35 7.32
N ASN A 94 2.28 15.52 6.82
CA ASN A 94 1.04 15.36 7.58
C ASN A 94 0.41 13.97 7.41
N GLY A 95 1.06 13.08 6.65
CA GLY A 95 0.56 11.74 6.40
C GLY A 95 -0.48 11.65 5.29
N ASN A 96 -0.67 12.71 4.51
CA ASN A 96 -1.62 12.72 3.40
C ASN A 96 -0.99 12.17 2.13
N LEU A 97 -1.76 11.37 1.39
CA LEU A 97 -1.30 10.81 0.12
C LEU A 97 -1.03 11.92 -0.89
N THR A 98 0.15 11.89 -1.51
CA THR A 98 0.60 12.94 -2.44
C THR A 98 0.35 12.59 -3.91
N ASN A 99 0.12 11.31 -4.24
CA ASN A 99 -0.14 10.92 -5.63
C ASN A 99 -1.53 11.38 -6.05
N SER A 100 -1.60 12.10 -7.17
CA SER A 100 -2.85 12.67 -7.68
C SER A 100 -3.91 11.62 -8.02
N VAL A 101 -3.52 10.35 -8.20
CA VAL A 101 -4.48 9.28 -8.51
C VAL A 101 -5.53 9.10 -7.43
N TRP A 102 -5.21 9.44 -6.17
CA TRP A 102 -6.14 9.31 -5.05
C TRP A 102 -7.10 10.47 -4.92
N LYS A 103 -6.89 11.53 -5.68
CA LYS A 103 -7.73 12.73 -5.64
C LYS A 103 -8.81 12.64 -6.72
N GLN A 104 -10.07 12.75 -6.31
CA GLN A 104 -11.18 12.75 -7.26
C GLN A 104 -11.08 13.98 -8.16
N PRO A 105 -11.10 13.81 -9.50
CA PRO A 105 -11.03 14.94 -10.41
C PRO A 105 -12.34 15.74 -10.36
N THR A 106 -12.22 17.03 -10.68
CA THR A 106 -13.36 17.96 -10.73
C THR A 106 -13.71 18.36 -12.15
N GLU A 107 -12.85 18.02 -13.08
CA GLU A 107 -13.06 18.30 -14.52
C GLU A 107 -12.32 17.26 -15.36
#